data_89ce79aa98325481dc0a34d0f7572807
#
_entry.id   89ce79aa98325481dc0a34d0f7572807
#
_cell.length_a   1.000
_cell.length_b   1.000
_cell.length_c   1.000
_cell.angle_alpha   90.00
_cell.angle_beta   90.00
_cell.angle_gamma   90.00
#
_symmetry.space_group_name_H-M   'P 1'
#
loop_
_entity.id
_entity.type
_entity.pdbx_description
1 polymer ?
#
loop_
_entity_poly.entity_id
_entity_poly.type
_entity_poly.pdbx_seq_one_letter_code
_entity_poly.pdbx_strand_id
1 'polypeptide(L)'
;MNRRDLLRYTVGAGLSAVSLPMLARQRLIIPRYRIGACDWSIGPAGSIDAFAVAKQIGLDGVQVSLNTAADHEHLRNPATQQTYIDAARKAGVGFSGLAIGLLNGIPYKSDPRTDEWVADSIDVAQALGVKNVLLAFFSENDLRNDKAGQQAVIDKLKAIAPKAERAGVVLGIESWLSAPEHVAIIDAVGSSAVKVYYDVCNSTVRGYDIFREIRDLGKDRICEVHIKENGHLLGQGQVDLNKVHQALNDIDYKGWLQIEGAVPPGQEVLPSYIANNKTVRGIFQ
;
A
#
# COMPACT_ATOMS: atom_id res chain seq x y z
N MET A 1 -3.88 79.35 -46.92
CA MET A 1 -3.26 78.24 -47.67
C MET A 1 -3.71 76.95 -47.08
N ASN A 2 -4.17 76.06 -47.94
CA ASN A 2 -5.15 75.03 -47.74
C ASN A 2 -4.78 73.92 -46.84
N ARG A 3 -5.74 73.54 -46.01
CA ARG A 3 -5.89 72.21 -45.36
C ARG A 3 -6.21 71.11 -46.41
N ARG A 4 -5.25 70.44 -47.00
CA ARG A 4 -5.45 69.27 -47.81
C ARG A 4 -4.09 68.73 -48.25
N ASP A 5 -3.46 67.85 -47.48
CA ASP A 5 -2.47 66.89 -47.95
C ASP A 5 -1.83 66.19 -46.74
N LEU A 6 -2.71 65.55 -45.96
CA LEU A 6 -2.28 64.69 -44.84
C LEU A 6 -3.07 63.40 -44.91
N LEU A 7 -2.79 62.60 -45.93
CA LEU A 7 -3.30 61.26 -46.04
C LEU A 7 -2.44 60.48 -47.03
N ARG A 8 -1.78 59.48 -46.57
CA ARG A 8 -1.20 58.32 -47.22
C ARG A 8 0.24 57.99 -46.79
N TYR A 9 0.39 57.46 -45.58
CA TYR A 9 1.37 56.41 -45.34
C TYR A 9 0.80 55.52 -44.22
N THR A 10 -0.08 54.60 -44.61
CA THR A 10 -0.42 53.43 -43.78
C THR A 10 0.70 52.43 -43.95
N VAL A 11 1.57 52.39 -42.94
CA VAL A 11 2.53 51.29 -42.80
C VAL A 11 1.76 50.09 -42.27
N GLY A 12 1.57 49.10 -43.12
CA GLY A 12 1.01 47.80 -42.74
C GLY A 12 1.97 47.04 -41.84
N ALA A 13 1.73 47.09 -40.53
CA ALA A 13 2.38 46.19 -39.60
C ALA A 13 1.68 44.81 -39.69
N GLY A 14 2.25 43.92 -40.46
CA GLY A 14 1.84 42.51 -40.47
C GLY A 14 2.12 41.88 -39.12
N LEU A 15 1.10 41.62 -38.34
CA LEU A 15 1.15 40.78 -37.17
C LEU A 15 1.30 39.33 -37.63
N SER A 16 2.53 38.87 -37.69
CA SER A 16 2.81 37.44 -37.81
C SER A 16 2.42 36.77 -36.49
N ALA A 17 1.27 36.12 -36.47
CA ALA A 17 0.86 35.27 -35.37
C ALA A 17 1.82 34.06 -35.30
N VAL A 18 2.80 34.13 -34.42
CA VAL A 18 3.62 32.97 -34.06
C VAL A 18 2.71 32.02 -33.28
N SER A 19 2.19 31.02 -33.95
CA SER A 19 1.51 29.91 -33.32
C SER A 19 2.53 29.14 -32.49
N LEU A 20 2.55 29.39 -31.17
CA LEU A 20 3.25 28.57 -30.22
C LEU A 20 2.67 27.12 -30.31
N PRO A 21 3.50 26.10 -30.49
CA PRO A 21 3.00 24.71 -30.44
C PRO A 21 2.37 24.49 -29.08
N MET A 22 1.09 24.15 -29.10
CA MET A 22 0.36 23.73 -27.93
C MET A 22 1.02 22.42 -27.45
N LEU A 23 1.96 22.52 -26.51
CA LEU A 23 2.52 21.38 -25.82
C LEU A 23 1.33 20.67 -25.16
N ALA A 24 0.88 19.62 -25.83
CA ALA A 24 -0.11 18.72 -25.27
C ALA A 24 0.46 18.23 -23.93
N ARG A 25 -0.08 18.74 -22.81
CA ARG A 25 0.15 18.16 -21.50
C ARG A 25 -0.29 16.72 -21.59
N GLN A 26 0.65 15.82 -21.82
CA GLN A 26 0.41 14.41 -21.58
C GLN A 26 -0.08 14.29 -20.15
N ARG A 27 -1.38 14.08 -19.98
CA ARG A 27 -1.93 13.65 -18.69
C ARG A 27 -1.21 12.36 -18.37
N LEU A 28 -0.35 12.39 -17.36
CA LEU A 28 0.19 11.17 -16.76
C LEU A 28 -1.02 10.35 -16.36
N ILE A 29 -1.28 9.28 -17.11
CA ILE A 29 -2.30 8.31 -16.75
C ILE A 29 -1.73 7.59 -15.54
N ILE A 30 -2.19 7.97 -14.34
CA ILE A 30 -1.85 7.26 -13.11
C ILE A 30 -2.60 5.94 -13.20
N PRO A 31 -1.92 4.79 -13.24
CA PRO A 31 -2.60 3.51 -13.31
C PRO A 31 -3.50 3.35 -12.09
N ARG A 32 -4.66 2.71 -12.29
CA ARG A 32 -5.64 2.47 -11.23
C ARG A 32 -5.03 1.69 -10.07
N TYR A 33 -4.22 0.69 -10.40
CA TYR A 33 -3.48 -0.14 -9.46
C TYR A 33 -1.98 0.02 -9.67
N ARG A 34 -1.24 0.12 -8.57
CA ARG A 34 0.21 -0.03 -8.53
C ARG A 34 0.54 -1.37 -7.90
N ILE A 35 1.54 -2.05 -8.42
CA ILE A 35 1.91 -3.39 -7.98
C ILE A 35 3.19 -3.33 -7.16
N GLY A 36 3.09 -3.75 -5.90
CA GLY A 36 4.22 -3.89 -5.00
C GLY A 36 4.41 -5.32 -4.52
N ALA A 37 5.41 -5.51 -3.67
CA ALA A 37 5.59 -6.73 -2.89
C ALA A 37 6.15 -6.41 -1.51
N CYS A 38 5.90 -7.32 -0.57
CA CYS A 38 6.45 -7.27 0.78
C CYS A 38 7.94 -7.62 0.76
N ASP A 39 8.79 -6.89 1.49
CA ASP A 39 10.23 -7.18 1.55
C ASP A 39 10.51 -8.60 2.06
N TRP A 40 9.75 -9.07 3.04
CA TRP A 40 9.85 -10.44 3.59
C TRP A 40 9.41 -11.55 2.64
N SER A 41 8.82 -11.22 1.53
CA SER A 41 8.39 -12.18 0.51
C SER A 41 9.35 -12.27 -0.68
N ILE A 42 10.18 -11.26 -0.90
CA ILE A 42 11.17 -11.21 -2.00
C ILE A 42 12.61 -11.26 -1.51
N GLY A 43 12.81 -11.34 -0.20
CA GLY A 43 14.11 -11.43 0.47
C GLY A 43 13.96 -11.51 1.99
N PRO A 44 15.04 -11.33 2.75
CA PRO A 44 14.95 -11.17 4.20
C PRO A 44 14.20 -9.89 4.57
N ALA A 45 13.29 -9.98 5.56
CA ALA A 45 12.61 -8.82 6.11
C ALA A 45 13.61 -7.74 6.57
N GLY A 46 13.36 -6.49 6.21
CA GLY A 46 14.23 -5.38 6.57
C GLY A 46 15.53 -5.30 5.75
N SER A 47 15.61 -5.94 4.59
CA SER A 47 16.76 -5.82 3.68
C SER A 47 16.55 -4.73 2.63
N ILE A 48 17.52 -3.82 2.49
CA ILE A 48 17.55 -2.84 1.40
C ILE A 48 17.68 -3.47 0.01
N ASP A 49 18.18 -4.71 -0.07
CA ASP A 49 18.32 -5.44 -1.35
C ASP A 49 16.96 -5.72 -2.00
N ALA A 50 15.86 -5.67 -1.21
CA ALA A 50 14.51 -5.81 -1.72
C ALA A 50 14.19 -4.83 -2.89
N PHE A 51 14.76 -3.62 -2.90
CA PHE A 51 14.57 -2.68 -4.01
C PHE A 51 15.24 -3.14 -5.31
N ALA A 52 16.43 -3.73 -5.22
CA ALA A 52 17.12 -4.27 -6.40
C ALA A 52 16.38 -5.50 -6.95
N VAL A 53 15.86 -6.36 -6.08
CA VAL A 53 15.03 -7.51 -6.44
C VAL A 53 13.70 -7.04 -7.05
N ALA A 54 13.03 -6.07 -6.44
CA ALA A 54 11.78 -5.49 -6.95
C ALA A 54 11.95 -4.90 -8.36
N LYS A 55 13.08 -4.24 -8.63
CA LYS A 55 13.43 -3.78 -9.98
C LYS A 55 13.54 -4.92 -10.99
N GLN A 56 14.19 -6.03 -10.61
CA GLN A 56 14.33 -7.20 -11.48
C GLN A 56 12.98 -7.86 -11.77
N ILE A 57 12.08 -7.89 -10.78
CA ILE A 57 10.71 -8.39 -10.94
C ILE A 57 9.86 -7.44 -11.81
N GLY A 58 10.18 -6.14 -11.84
CA GLY A 58 9.41 -5.11 -12.52
C GLY A 58 8.26 -4.55 -11.66
N LEU A 59 8.43 -4.50 -10.34
CA LEU A 59 7.46 -3.92 -9.39
C LEU A 59 7.54 -2.39 -9.36
N ASP A 60 6.42 -1.76 -8.97
CA ASP A 60 6.34 -0.30 -8.81
C ASP A 60 6.82 0.14 -7.43
N GLY A 61 6.79 -0.77 -6.42
CA GLY A 61 7.19 -0.46 -5.06
C GLY A 61 7.46 -1.66 -4.17
N VAL A 62 8.01 -1.38 -2.98
CA VAL A 62 8.26 -2.35 -1.91
C VAL A 62 7.52 -1.90 -0.64
N GLN A 63 6.78 -2.81 -0.03
CA GLN A 63 6.30 -2.66 1.33
C GLN A 63 7.43 -3.09 2.27
N VAL A 64 7.90 -2.16 3.10
CA VAL A 64 9.08 -2.38 3.94
C VAL A 64 8.70 -2.67 5.39
N SER A 65 9.53 -3.47 6.05
CA SER A 65 9.36 -3.80 7.48
C SER A 65 9.86 -2.65 8.36
N LEU A 66 9.04 -2.18 9.32
CA LEU A 66 9.42 -1.16 10.30
C LEU A 66 10.62 -1.61 11.14
N ASN A 67 10.56 -2.86 11.59
CA ASN A 67 11.51 -3.49 12.48
C ASN A 67 11.68 -4.97 12.12
N THR A 68 12.74 -5.58 12.62
CA THR A 68 13.02 -7.01 12.45
C THR A 68 13.26 -7.66 13.80
N ALA A 69 13.26 -9.00 13.86
CA ALA A 69 13.55 -9.73 15.10
C ALA A 69 14.98 -9.46 15.61
N ALA A 70 15.92 -9.14 14.71
CA ALA A 70 17.31 -8.82 15.04
C ALA A 70 17.50 -7.35 15.42
N ASP A 71 16.65 -6.46 14.93
CA ASP A 71 16.75 -5.01 15.14
C ASP A 71 15.36 -4.38 15.27
N HIS A 72 14.95 -4.09 16.50
CA HIS A 72 13.67 -3.47 16.77
C HIS A 72 13.66 -1.97 16.45
N GLU A 73 14.81 -1.31 16.40
CA GLU A 73 14.92 0.11 16.02
C GLU A 73 14.85 0.30 14.50
N HIS A 74 15.59 -0.46 13.75
CA HIS A 74 15.66 -0.54 12.29
C HIS A 74 15.23 0.77 11.57
N LEU A 75 14.06 0.80 10.92
CA LEU A 75 13.54 2.01 10.23
C LEU A 75 13.11 3.14 11.18
N ARG A 76 13.06 2.90 12.50
CA ARG A 76 12.86 3.98 13.48
C ARG A 76 14.12 4.86 13.60
N ASN A 77 15.28 4.36 13.13
CA ASN A 77 16.53 5.14 13.05
C ASN A 77 16.58 5.97 11.76
N PRO A 78 16.71 7.32 11.85
CA PRO A 78 16.75 8.20 10.67
C PRO A 78 17.88 7.90 9.68
N ALA A 79 19.05 7.40 10.14
CA ALA A 79 20.15 7.03 9.26
C ALA A 79 19.77 5.80 8.41
N THR A 80 19.06 4.83 9.00
CA THR A 80 18.52 3.68 8.28
C THR A 80 17.47 4.13 7.26
N GLN A 81 16.56 5.05 7.61
CA GLN A 81 15.59 5.63 6.67
C GLN A 81 16.28 6.21 5.44
N GLN A 82 17.34 7.01 5.65
CA GLN A 82 18.09 7.61 4.55
C GLN A 82 18.71 6.55 3.64
N THR A 83 19.27 5.47 4.21
CA THR A 83 19.82 4.34 3.45
C THR A 83 18.76 3.69 2.57
N TYR A 84 17.53 3.50 3.09
CA TYR A 84 16.39 2.97 2.33
C TYR A 84 15.95 3.91 1.21
N ILE A 85 15.87 5.21 1.48
CA ILE A 85 15.52 6.23 0.48
C ILE A 85 16.53 6.23 -0.67
N ASP A 86 17.81 6.12 -0.37
CA ASP A 86 18.86 6.09 -1.39
C ASP A 86 18.83 4.80 -2.20
N ALA A 87 18.55 3.65 -1.57
CA ALA A 87 18.40 2.36 -2.25
C ALA A 87 17.17 2.37 -3.19
N ALA A 88 16.04 2.87 -2.74
CA ALA A 88 14.82 3.04 -3.53
C ALA A 88 15.07 3.93 -4.76
N ARG A 89 15.72 5.09 -4.55
CA ARG A 89 16.07 6.03 -5.62
C ARG A 89 17.01 5.39 -6.64
N LYS A 90 18.06 4.69 -6.19
CA LYS A 90 19.01 3.99 -7.05
C LYS A 90 18.35 2.89 -7.88
N ALA A 91 17.41 2.17 -7.31
CA ALA A 91 16.65 1.14 -8.00
C ALA A 91 15.60 1.74 -8.98
N GLY A 92 15.11 2.95 -8.72
CA GLY A 92 13.96 3.54 -9.41
C GLY A 92 12.65 2.84 -9.05
N VAL A 93 12.57 2.30 -7.82
CA VAL A 93 11.40 1.59 -7.25
C VAL A 93 10.94 2.37 -6.02
N GLY A 94 9.63 2.61 -5.88
CA GLY A 94 9.09 3.38 -4.77
C GLY A 94 8.90 2.56 -3.49
N PHE A 95 8.48 3.25 -2.43
CA PHE A 95 7.87 2.60 -1.28
C PHE A 95 6.38 2.42 -1.56
N SER A 96 5.85 1.23 -1.28
CA SER A 96 4.42 0.94 -1.44
C SER A 96 3.66 0.94 -0.11
N GLY A 97 4.32 0.65 1.00
CA GLY A 97 3.76 0.65 2.33
C GLY A 97 4.82 0.41 3.39
N LEU A 98 4.41 0.50 4.65
CA LEU A 98 5.19 0.14 5.83
C LEU A 98 4.45 -0.97 6.58
N ALA A 99 5.15 -1.91 7.21
CA ALA A 99 4.53 -2.99 7.95
C ALA A 99 5.19 -3.22 9.31
N ILE A 100 4.38 -3.52 10.33
CA ILE A 100 4.86 -3.94 11.65
C ILE A 100 4.56 -5.43 11.82
N GLY A 101 5.32 -6.28 11.11
CA GLY A 101 5.14 -7.73 11.13
C GLY A 101 5.45 -8.38 12.49
N LEU A 102 6.31 -7.77 13.30
CA LEU A 102 6.64 -8.26 14.64
C LEU A 102 5.45 -8.28 15.60
N LEU A 103 4.36 -7.55 15.29
CA LEU A 103 3.14 -7.61 16.10
C LEU A 103 2.54 -9.02 16.16
N ASN A 104 2.87 -9.89 15.23
CA ASN A 104 2.44 -11.29 15.25
C ASN A 104 2.94 -12.07 16.47
N GLY A 105 4.17 -11.82 16.90
CA GLY A 105 4.79 -12.49 18.06
C GLY A 105 4.88 -11.60 19.31
N ILE A 106 4.74 -10.28 19.13
CA ILE A 106 4.76 -9.28 20.21
C ILE A 106 3.44 -8.51 20.09
N PRO A 107 2.37 -8.96 20.80
CA PRO A 107 1.01 -8.58 20.44
C PRO A 107 0.65 -7.14 20.82
N TYR A 108 0.15 -6.37 19.88
CA TYR A 108 -0.31 -4.99 20.09
C TYR A 108 -1.41 -4.92 21.16
N LYS A 109 -2.26 -5.95 21.26
CA LYS A 109 -3.34 -6.01 22.24
C LYS A 109 -2.87 -6.02 23.71
N SER A 110 -1.60 -6.43 23.99
CA SER A 110 -1.17 -6.67 25.36
C SER A 110 0.26 -6.24 25.71
N ASP A 111 1.16 -6.10 24.73
CA ASP A 111 2.55 -5.71 25.00
C ASP A 111 2.73 -4.18 24.88
N PRO A 112 3.13 -3.48 25.96
CA PRO A 112 3.24 -2.01 25.95
C PRO A 112 4.34 -1.47 25.03
N ARG A 113 5.35 -2.28 24.69
CA ARG A 113 6.42 -1.85 23.76
C ARG A 113 5.88 -1.51 22.38
N THR A 114 4.80 -2.16 21.99
CA THR A 114 4.19 -2.00 20.68
C THR A 114 3.46 -0.66 20.52
N ASP A 115 3.11 0.01 21.60
CA ASP A 115 2.49 1.34 21.55
C ASP A 115 3.45 2.36 20.93
N GLU A 116 4.72 2.31 21.34
CA GLU A 116 5.77 3.14 20.76
C GLU A 116 6.02 2.79 19.31
N TRP A 117 6.06 1.48 18.93
CA TRP A 117 6.26 1.07 17.55
C TRP A 117 5.17 1.59 16.62
N VAL A 118 3.91 1.50 17.05
CA VAL A 118 2.79 2.02 16.27
C VAL A 118 2.84 3.55 16.18
N ALA A 119 3.21 4.24 17.27
CA ALA A 119 3.36 5.69 17.25
C ALA A 119 4.49 6.15 16.32
N ASP A 120 5.64 5.51 16.37
CA ASP A 120 6.81 5.85 15.54
C ASP A 120 6.60 5.47 14.08
N SER A 121 5.83 4.41 13.80
CA SER A 121 5.51 4.01 12.42
C SER A 121 4.83 5.12 11.62
N ILE A 122 4.09 6.01 12.29
CA ILE A 122 3.45 7.16 11.65
C ILE A 122 4.50 8.17 11.17
N ASP A 123 5.50 8.45 12.00
CA ASP A 123 6.59 9.38 11.66
C ASP A 123 7.49 8.77 10.55
N VAL A 124 7.78 7.47 10.64
CA VAL A 124 8.51 6.73 9.60
C VAL A 124 7.74 6.74 8.27
N ALA A 125 6.44 6.50 8.30
CA ALA A 125 5.60 6.54 7.11
C ALA A 125 5.67 7.91 6.42
N GLN A 126 5.63 9.01 7.19
CA GLN A 126 5.81 10.36 6.65
C GLN A 126 7.21 10.56 6.05
N ALA A 127 8.25 10.12 6.73
CA ALA A 127 9.64 10.25 6.26
C ALA A 127 9.89 9.50 4.95
N LEU A 128 9.27 8.32 4.78
CA LEU A 128 9.36 7.50 3.57
C LEU A 128 8.34 7.90 2.49
N GLY A 129 7.41 8.80 2.79
CA GLY A 129 6.35 9.22 1.87
C GLY A 129 5.32 8.13 1.57
N VAL A 130 5.11 7.17 2.49
CA VAL A 130 4.07 6.14 2.40
C VAL A 130 2.82 6.56 3.16
N LYS A 131 1.68 6.06 2.70
CA LYS A 131 0.39 6.41 3.29
C LYS A 131 -0.11 5.36 4.28
N ASN A 132 0.18 4.08 4.03
CA ASN A 132 -0.41 2.98 4.77
C ASN A 132 0.63 2.26 5.62
N VAL A 133 0.28 2.00 6.87
CA VAL A 133 1.03 1.16 7.81
C VAL A 133 0.20 -0.08 8.11
N LEU A 134 0.71 -1.24 7.75
CA LEU A 134 0.09 -2.52 8.09
C LEU A 134 0.39 -2.88 9.55
N LEU A 135 -0.66 -3.12 10.30
CA LEU A 135 -0.60 -3.71 11.64
C LEU A 135 -1.04 -5.17 11.57
N ALA A 136 -0.11 -6.09 11.86
CA ALA A 136 -0.34 -7.53 11.74
C ALA A 136 -1.00 -8.10 12.99
N PHE A 137 -2.13 -8.81 12.81
CA PHE A 137 -2.92 -9.41 13.88
C PHE A 137 -3.09 -10.92 13.67
N PHE A 138 -1.98 -11.63 13.70
CA PHE A 138 -1.94 -13.10 13.59
C PHE A 138 -1.23 -13.71 14.80
N SER A 139 -1.17 -15.03 14.87
CA SER A 139 -0.47 -15.80 15.92
C SER A 139 -0.84 -15.30 17.34
N GLU A 140 0.12 -14.80 18.13
CA GLU A 140 -0.11 -14.29 19.50
C GLU A 140 -1.02 -13.05 19.52
N ASN A 141 -1.09 -12.32 18.41
CA ASN A 141 -1.90 -11.11 18.25
C ASN A 141 -3.28 -11.38 17.62
N ASP A 142 -3.66 -12.65 17.39
CA ASP A 142 -4.95 -13.01 16.79
C ASP A 142 -6.12 -12.45 17.64
N LEU A 143 -7.05 -11.79 16.94
CA LEU A 143 -8.20 -11.12 17.56
C LEU A 143 -9.49 -11.95 17.51
N ARG A 144 -9.47 -13.12 16.85
CA ARG A 144 -10.67 -13.98 16.76
C ARG A 144 -11.04 -14.53 18.13
N ASN A 145 -12.33 -14.46 18.46
CA ASN A 145 -12.86 -14.93 19.73
C ASN A 145 -12.23 -14.26 20.97
N ASP A 146 -11.51 -13.16 20.81
CA ASP A 146 -10.82 -12.41 21.88
C ASP A 146 -11.44 -11.02 22.04
N LYS A 147 -12.60 -10.95 22.70
CA LYS A 147 -13.29 -9.67 22.92
C LYS A 147 -12.49 -8.69 23.77
N ALA A 148 -11.72 -9.18 24.73
CA ALA A 148 -10.85 -8.33 25.56
C ALA A 148 -9.70 -7.74 24.72
N GLY A 149 -9.04 -8.57 23.89
CA GLY A 149 -8.01 -8.13 22.96
C GLY A 149 -8.54 -7.15 21.91
N GLN A 150 -9.73 -7.41 21.35
CA GLN A 150 -10.38 -6.48 20.42
C GLN A 150 -10.61 -5.12 21.11
N GLN A 151 -11.12 -5.10 22.34
CA GLN A 151 -11.35 -3.85 23.08
C GLN A 151 -10.03 -3.11 23.38
N ALA A 152 -8.99 -3.83 23.80
CA ALA A 152 -7.68 -3.23 24.03
C ALA A 152 -7.11 -2.58 22.78
N VAL A 153 -7.23 -3.24 21.59
CA VAL A 153 -6.81 -2.68 20.30
C VAL A 153 -7.63 -1.44 19.93
N ILE A 154 -8.96 -1.48 20.14
CA ILE A 154 -9.83 -0.32 19.89
C ILE A 154 -9.38 0.88 20.74
N ASP A 155 -9.12 0.68 22.02
CA ASP A 155 -8.73 1.76 22.94
C ASP A 155 -7.37 2.36 22.55
N LYS A 156 -6.38 1.52 22.20
CA LYS A 156 -5.07 1.95 21.72
C LYS A 156 -5.17 2.69 20.38
N LEU A 157 -5.94 2.18 19.42
CA LEU A 157 -6.14 2.83 18.14
C LEU A 157 -6.89 4.16 18.28
N LYS A 158 -7.87 4.28 19.16
CA LYS A 158 -8.51 5.58 19.51
C LYS A 158 -7.50 6.59 20.00
N ALA A 159 -6.58 6.18 20.85
CA ALA A 159 -5.57 7.08 21.43
C ALA A 159 -4.58 7.59 20.36
N ILE A 160 -4.18 6.75 19.39
CA ILE A 160 -3.16 7.10 18.38
C ILE A 160 -3.76 7.69 17.09
N ALA A 161 -5.03 7.42 16.79
CA ALA A 161 -5.69 7.85 15.54
C ALA A 161 -5.55 9.37 15.26
N PRO A 162 -5.67 10.29 16.25
CA PRO A 162 -5.48 11.71 16.00
C PRO A 162 -4.08 12.08 15.48
N LYS A 163 -3.03 11.32 15.86
CA LYS A 163 -1.68 11.50 15.29
C LYS A 163 -1.65 11.05 13.84
N ALA A 164 -2.22 9.88 13.54
CA ALA A 164 -2.29 9.33 12.19
C ALA A 164 -3.09 10.26 11.24
N GLU A 165 -4.23 10.79 11.70
CA GLU A 165 -5.05 11.76 10.92
C GLU A 165 -4.26 13.02 10.57
N ARG A 166 -3.59 13.64 11.55
CA ARG A 166 -2.77 14.84 11.30
C ARG A 166 -1.61 14.56 10.35
N ALA A 167 -1.06 13.36 10.39
CA ALA A 167 0.03 12.91 9.52
C ALA A 167 -0.45 12.52 8.11
N GLY A 168 -1.75 12.32 7.90
CA GLY A 168 -2.31 11.77 6.66
C GLY A 168 -1.95 10.30 6.45
N VAL A 169 -1.62 9.58 7.53
CA VAL A 169 -1.23 8.17 7.54
C VAL A 169 -2.42 7.30 7.95
N VAL A 170 -2.55 6.14 7.34
CA VAL A 170 -3.60 5.15 7.63
C VAL A 170 -2.97 3.94 8.32
N LEU A 171 -3.53 3.55 9.45
CA LEU A 171 -3.21 2.32 10.17
C LEU A 171 -4.15 1.22 9.66
N GLY A 172 -3.62 0.25 8.94
CA GLY A 172 -4.37 -0.83 8.32
C GLY A 172 -4.34 -2.10 9.18
N ILE A 173 -5.51 -2.57 9.61
CA ILE A 173 -5.65 -3.82 10.37
C ILE A 173 -5.64 -4.99 9.38
N GLU A 174 -4.61 -5.82 9.43
CA GLU A 174 -4.57 -7.10 8.74
C GLU A 174 -4.76 -8.24 9.72
N SER A 175 -5.76 -9.08 9.53
CA SER A 175 -6.12 -10.14 10.49
C SER A 175 -6.86 -11.30 9.84
N TRP A 176 -7.20 -12.31 10.65
CA TRP A 176 -8.11 -13.40 10.27
C TRP A 176 -9.58 -13.13 10.59
N LEU A 177 -9.94 -11.90 10.92
CA LEU A 177 -11.33 -11.49 11.15
C LEU A 177 -12.11 -11.41 9.83
N SER A 178 -13.41 -11.67 9.91
CA SER A 178 -14.35 -11.41 8.81
C SER A 178 -14.58 -9.91 8.59
N ALA A 179 -15.14 -9.55 7.42
CA ALA A 179 -15.46 -8.15 7.15
C ALA A 179 -16.40 -7.51 8.21
N PRO A 180 -17.48 -8.17 8.69
CA PRO A 180 -18.29 -7.61 9.78
C PRO A 180 -17.52 -7.38 11.08
N GLU A 181 -16.59 -8.27 11.45
CA GLU A 181 -15.76 -8.10 12.65
C GLU A 181 -14.77 -6.95 12.48
N HIS A 182 -14.15 -6.80 11.31
CA HIS A 182 -13.33 -5.63 11.01
C HIS A 182 -14.14 -4.33 11.11
N VAL A 183 -15.33 -4.30 10.51
CA VAL A 183 -16.23 -3.12 10.56
C VAL A 183 -16.55 -2.77 12.01
N ALA A 184 -16.85 -3.76 12.87
CA ALA A 184 -17.13 -3.50 14.27
C ALA A 184 -15.96 -2.82 14.99
N ILE A 185 -14.70 -3.20 14.69
CA ILE A 185 -13.52 -2.59 15.29
C ILE A 185 -13.30 -1.17 14.75
N ILE A 186 -13.26 -0.99 13.42
CA ILE A 186 -12.98 0.33 12.83
C ILE A 186 -14.07 1.36 13.14
N ASP A 187 -15.34 0.95 13.13
CA ASP A 187 -16.46 1.83 13.51
C ASP A 187 -16.41 2.18 15.00
N ALA A 188 -16.01 1.23 15.88
CA ALA A 188 -15.79 1.51 17.29
C ALA A 188 -14.61 2.47 17.54
N VAL A 189 -13.54 2.41 16.73
CA VAL A 189 -12.45 3.40 16.78
C VAL A 189 -12.94 4.77 16.32
N GLY A 190 -13.76 4.84 15.28
CA GLY A 190 -14.41 6.08 14.82
C GLY A 190 -13.47 7.06 14.13
N SER A 191 -12.39 6.56 13.49
CA SER A 191 -11.39 7.39 12.81
C SER A 191 -11.20 6.96 11.34
N SER A 192 -11.13 7.92 10.44
CA SER A 192 -10.82 7.67 9.03
C SER A 192 -9.38 7.20 8.79
N ALA A 193 -8.50 7.37 9.78
CA ALA A 193 -7.11 6.91 9.75
C ALA A 193 -6.94 5.44 10.13
N VAL A 194 -8.03 4.72 10.49
CA VAL A 194 -7.98 3.29 10.78
C VAL A 194 -8.85 2.55 9.78
N LYS A 195 -8.26 1.60 9.06
CA LYS A 195 -8.92 0.88 7.97
C LYS A 195 -8.51 -0.60 7.97
N VAL A 196 -9.11 -1.35 7.08
CA VAL A 196 -8.78 -2.75 6.82
C VAL A 196 -7.65 -2.83 5.80
N TYR A 197 -6.62 -3.60 6.11
CA TYR A 197 -5.66 -4.10 5.16
C TYR A 197 -6.13 -5.50 4.74
N TYR A 198 -6.62 -5.65 3.52
CA TYR A 198 -7.38 -6.85 3.14
C TYR A 198 -6.48 -7.88 2.45
N ASP A 199 -6.35 -9.08 3.01
CA ASP A 199 -5.64 -10.22 2.40
C ASP A 199 -6.64 -11.22 1.79
N VAL A 200 -6.61 -11.35 0.48
CA VAL A 200 -7.56 -12.19 -0.26
C VAL A 200 -7.37 -13.69 0.01
N CYS A 201 -6.13 -14.14 0.25
CA CYS A 201 -5.85 -15.56 0.52
C CYS A 201 -6.16 -15.94 1.97
N ASN A 202 -5.76 -15.11 2.93
CA ASN A 202 -6.05 -15.35 4.34
C ASN A 202 -7.56 -15.45 4.57
N SER A 203 -8.35 -14.56 3.96
CA SER A 203 -9.82 -14.58 4.02
C SER A 203 -10.41 -15.81 3.29
N THR A 204 -9.87 -16.19 2.13
CA THR A 204 -10.29 -17.41 1.41
C THR A 204 -10.06 -18.67 2.26
N VAL A 205 -8.89 -18.81 2.88
CA VAL A 205 -8.55 -19.95 3.75
C VAL A 205 -9.46 -20.01 4.99
N ARG A 206 -9.99 -18.87 5.44
CA ARG A 206 -11.00 -18.84 6.52
C ARG A 206 -12.40 -19.24 6.05
N GLY A 207 -12.61 -19.42 4.76
CA GLY A 207 -13.91 -19.78 4.19
C GLY A 207 -14.83 -18.58 3.98
N TYR A 208 -14.31 -17.36 3.98
CA TYR A 208 -15.12 -16.16 3.74
C TYR A 208 -15.39 -15.98 2.24
N ASP A 209 -16.54 -15.41 1.91
CA ASP A 209 -16.84 -14.95 0.55
C ASP A 209 -16.12 -13.62 0.30
N ILE A 210 -14.85 -13.72 -0.14
CA ILE A 210 -13.97 -12.56 -0.33
C ILE A 210 -14.54 -11.54 -1.32
N PHE A 211 -15.30 -12.00 -2.31
CA PHE A 211 -15.88 -11.11 -3.33
C PHE A 211 -17.02 -10.28 -2.76
N ARG A 212 -17.79 -10.87 -1.85
CA ARG A 212 -18.81 -10.16 -1.07
C ARG A 212 -18.17 -9.26 -0.03
N GLU A 213 -17.20 -9.76 0.74
CA GLU A 213 -16.51 -8.96 1.76
C GLU A 213 -15.86 -7.70 1.20
N ILE A 214 -15.18 -7.77 0.04
CA ILE A 214 -14.61 -6.59 -0.62
C ILE A 214 -15.70 -5.55 -0.93
N ARG A 215 -16.88 -6.00 -1.43
CA ARG A 215 -18.00 -5.09 -1.72
C ARG A 215 -18.63 -4.49 -0.45
N ASP A 216 -18.79 -5.30 0.59
CA ASP A 216 -19.38 -4.89 1.86
C ASP A 216 -18.46 -3.88 2.61
N LEU A 217 -17.14 -4.06 2.56
CA LEU A 217 -16.17 -3.11 3.09
C LEU A 217 -16.15 -1.81 2.28
N GLY A 218 -16.15 -1.91 0.96
CA GLY A 218 -16.04 -0.76 0.07
C GLY A 218 -14.67 -0.07 0.12
N LYS A 219 -14.43 0.83 -0.83
CA LYS A 219 -13.15 1.56 -0.96
C LYS A 219 -12.78 2.42 0.25
N ASP A 220 -13.79 2.86 1.00
CA ASP A 220 -13.55 3.79 2.11
C ASP A 220 -13.01 3.08 3.36
N ARG A 221 -13.26 1.77 3.48
CA ARG A 221 -12.77 0.94 4.59
C ARG A 221 -11.53 0.11 4.23
N ILE A 222 -11.21 -0.12 2.96
CA ILE A 222 -10.01 -0.83 2.53
C ILE A 222 -8.90 0.18 2.24
N CYS A 223 -7.77 0.08 2.94
CA CYS A 223 -6.60 0.93 2.68
C CYS A 223 -5.65 0.32 1.66
N GLU A 224 -5.47 -0.99 1.68
CA GLU A 224 -4.56 -1.72 0.79
C GLU A 224 -4.95 -3.20 0.70
N VAL A 225 -4.45 -3.89 -0.31
CA VAL A 225 -4.82 -5.29 -0.57
C VAL A 225 -3.56 -6.14 -0.74
N HIS A 226 -3.46 -7.24 0.01
CA HIS A 226 -2.54 -8.34 -0.28
C HIS A 226 -3.15 -9.27 -1.32
N ILE A 227 -2.43 -9.44 -2.44
CA ILE A 227 -2.69 -10.44 -3.47
C ILE A 227 -1.77 -11.62 -3.18
N LYS A 228 -2.33 -12.69 -2.68
CA LYS A 228 -1.59 -13.80 -2.07
C LYS A 228 -2.14 -15.15 -2.52
N GLU A 229 -1.27 -16.13 -2.54
CA GLU A 229 -1.59 -17.55 -2.61
C GLU A 229 -0.64 -18.35 -1.71
N ASN A 230 -1.13 -19.41 -1.11
CA ASN A 230 -0.33 -20.30 -0.28
C ASN A 230 0.15 -21.50 -1.10
N GLY A 231 1.47 -21.54 -1.37
CA GLY A 231 2.11 -22.68 -2.04
C GLY A 231 1.82 -22.82 -3.54
N HIS A 232 1.28 -21.77 -4.17
CA HIS A 232 1.01 -21.73 -5.61
C HIS A 232 1.44 -20.38 -6.19
N LEU A 233 1.70 -20.33 -7.49
CA LEU A 233 1.78 -19.06 -8.20
C LEU A 233 0.39 -18.41 -8.24
N LEU A 234 0.35 -17.09 -8.33
CA LEU A 234 -0.88 -16.33 -8.46
C LEU A 234 -1.69 -16.77 -9.69
N GLY A 235 -2.97 -17.02 -9.48
CA GLY A 235 -3.87 -17.54 -10.50
C GLY A 235 -3.80 -19.06 -10.70
N GLN A 236 -3.00 -19.79 -9.91
CA GLN A 236 -2.91 -21.25 -9.96
C GLN A 236 -3.39 -21.93 -8.66
N GLY A 237 -3.80 -21.15 -7.67
CA GLY A 237 -4.29 -21.62 -6.38
C GLY A 237 -5.81 -21.49 -6.23
N GLN A 238 -6.24 -21.15 -5.02
CA GLN A 238 -7.66 -21.10 -4.65
C GLN A 238 -8.33 -19.75 -4.94
N VAL A 239 -7.55 -18.67 -5.06
CA VAL A 239 -8.07 -17.31 -5.22
C VAL A 239 -8.38 -17.03 -6.68
N ASP A 240 -9.66 -16.78 -7.00
CA ASP A 240 -10.07 -16.31 -8.33
C ASP A 240 -9.75 -14.81 -8.49
N LEU A 241 -8.56 -14.51 -8.99
CA LEU A 241 -8.08 -13.15 -9.15
C LEU A 241 -8.93 -12.32 -10.13
N ASN A 242 -9.59 -12.93 -11.11
CA ASN A 242 -10.49 -12.21 -12.02
C ASN A 242 -11.72 -11.70 -11.27
N LYS A 243 -12.29 -12.51 -10.37
CA LYS A 243 -13.40 -12.07 -9.52
C LYS A 243 -12.95 -11.07 -8.44
N VAL A 244 -11.73 -11.19 -7.92
CA VAL A 244 -11.14 -10.15 -7.03
C VAL A 244 -11.05 -8.84 -7.79
N HIS A 245 -10.51 -8.84 -9.01
CA HIS A 245 -10.44 -7.64 -9.86
C HIS A 245 -11.83 -7.04 -10.09
N GLN A 246 -12.82 -7.87 -10.42
CA GLN A 246 -14.21 -7.39 -10.58
C GLN A 246 -14.74 -6.75 -9.29
N ALA A 247 -14.55 -7.39 -8.12
CA ALA A 247 -15.02 -6.87 -6.84
C ALA A 247 -14.36 -5.53 -6.47
N LEU A 248 -13.04 -5.39 -6.72
CA LEU A 248 -12.30 -4.12 -6.52
C LEU A 248 -12.76 -3.02 -7.50
N ASN A 249 -13.13 -3.39 -8.73
CA ASN A 249 -13.72 -2.46 -9.70
C ASN A 249 -15.10 -2.00 -9.29
N ASP A 250 -15.95 -2.89 -8.78
CA ASP A 250 -17.31 -2.59 -8.34
C ASP A 250 -17.32 -1.52 -7.23
N ILE A 251 -16.29 -1.48 -6.38
CA ILE A 251 -16.15 -0.48 -5.32
C ILE A 251 -15.30 0.74 -5.72
N ASP A 252 -14.84 0.83 -6.98
CA ASP A 252 -13.92 1.87 -7.46
C ASP A 252 -12.64 1.99 -6.62
N TYR A 253 -12.08 0.86 -6.14
CA TYR A 253 -10.82 0.85 -5.42
C TYR A 253 -9.67 1.28 -6.34
N LYS A 254 -8.78 2.12 -5.80
CA LYS A 254 -7.56 2.59 -6.46
C LYS A 254 -6.44 2.60 -5.44
N GLY A 255 -5.33 1.97 -5.74
CA GLY A 255 -4.25 1.92 -4.78
C GLY A 255 -3.20 0.85 -5.09
N TRP A 256 -2.55 0.41 -4.04
CA TRP A 256 -1.56 -0.64 -4.12
C TRP A 256 -2.19 -2.02 -4.01
N LEU A 257 -1.66 -2.94 -4.81
CA LEU A 257 -1.84 -4.38 -4.67
C LEU A 257 -0.45 -4.95 -4.33
N GLN A 258 -0.30 -5.50 -3.13
CA GLN A 258 0.97 -6.07 -2.68
C GLN A 258 0.96 -7.58 -2.91
N ILE A 259 1.93 -8.06 -3.67
CA ILE A 259 2.13 -9.51 -3.81
C ILE A 259 2.80 -10.02 -2.54
N GLU A 260 2.17 -10.97 -1.86
CA GLU A 260 2.72 -11.64 -0.69
C GLU A 260 2.72 -13.16 -0.86
N GLY A 261 3.80 -13.82 -0.46
CA GLY A 261 3.94 -15.28 -0.62
C GLY A 261 3.91 -15.71 -2.09
N ALA A 262 3.02 -16.64 -2.43
CA ALA A 262 2.80 -17.11 -3.81
C ALA A 262 4.05 -17.71 -4.49
N VAL A 263 4.85 -18.42 -3.70
CA VAL A 263 6.01 -19.19 -4.18
C VAL A 263 5.74 -20.68 -3.93
N PRO A 264 5.64 -21.50 -4.99
CA PRO A 264 5.46 -22.95 -4.82
C PRO A 264 6.65 -23.59 -4.08
N PRO A 265 6.41 -24.65 -3.29
CA PRO A 265 7.48 -25.36 -2.61
C PRO A 265 8.60 -25.80 -3.55
N GLY A 266 9.84 -25.51 -3.18
CA GLY A 266 11.03 -25.87 -3.97
C GLY A 266 11.31 -24.97 -5.19
N GLN A 267 10.51 -23.95 -5.43
CA GLN A 267 10.80 -22.96 -6.47
C GLN A 267 11.56 -21.75 -5.93
N GLU A 268 12.32 -21.11 -6.80
CA GLU A 268 13.05 -19.88 -6.46
C GLU A 268 12.11 -18.67 -6.42
N VAL A 269 12.41 -17.74 -5.50
CA VAL A 269 11.60 -16.55 -5.27
C VAL A 269 11.57 -15.64 -6.51
N LEU A 270 12.73 -15.30 -7.07
CA LEU A 270 12.80 -14.32 -8.16
C LEU A 270 12.02 -14.76 -9.42
N PRO A 271 12.19 -15.97 -9.98
CA PRO A 271 11.38 -16.44 -11.12
C PRO A 271 9.88 -16.50 -10.79
N SER A 272 9.52 -16.95 -9.57
CA SER A 272 8.14 -17.01 -9.12
C SER A 272 7.50 -15.62 -9.07
N TYR A 273 8.20 -14.61 -8.56
CA TYR A 273 7.70 -13.24 -8.48
C TYR A 273 7.64 -12.54 -9.83
N ILE A 274 8.54 -12.85 -10.76
CA ILE A 274 8.42 -12.39 -12.16
C ILE A 274 7.13 -12.93 -12.80
N ALA A 275 6.84 -14.22 -12.61
CA ALA A 275 5.61 -14.84 -13.10
C ALA A 275 4.37 -14.24 -12.43
N ASN A 276 4.39 -14.08 -11.11
CA ASN A 276 3.30 -13.48 -10.33
C ASN A 276 3.01 -12.03 -10.77
N ASN A 277 4.05 -11.19 -10.91
CA ASN A 277 3.89 -9.82 -11.39
C ASN A 277 3.28 -9.77 -12.79
N LYS A 278 3.70 -10.66 -13.69
CA LYS A 278 3.11 -10.78 -15.03
C LYS A 278 1.61 -11.12 -14.96
N THR A 279 1.23 -12.08 -14.11
CA THR A 279 -0.17 -12.47 -13.90
C THR A 279 -1.00 -11.32 -13.35
N VAL A 280 -0.52 -10.65 -12.28
CA VAL A 280 -1.23 -9.52 -11.68
C VAL A 280 -1.39 -8.36 -12.66
N ARG A 281 -0.33 -7.99 -13.39
CA ARG A 281 -0.45 -6.94 -14.41
C ARG A 281 -1.39 -7.31 -15.52
N GLY A 282 -1.40 -8.56 -15.97
CA GLY A 282 -2.31 -9.03 -17.03
C GLY A 282 -3.79 -9.03 -16.63
N ILE A 283 -4.10 -9.14 -15.33
CA ILE A 283 -5.47 -9.13 -14.81
C ILE A 283 -5.93 -7.71 -14.41
N PHE A 284 -5.05 -6.92 -13.78
CA PHE A 284 -5.42 -5.67 -13.11
C PHE A 284 -5.04 -4.40 -13.88
N GLN A 285 -4.20 -4.48 -14.91
CA GLN A 285 -3.76 -3.34 -15.73
C GLN A 285 -4.00 -3.58 -17.22
#